data_72fc47cfc222b75b6aedaaeaa3fbff96
#
_entry.id   72fc47cfc222b75b6aedaaeaa3fbff96
#
_cell.length_a   1.000
_cell.length_b   1.000
_cell.length_c   1.000
_cell.angle_alpha   90.00
_cell.angle_beta   90.00
_cell.angle_gamma   90.00
#
_symmetry.space_group_name_H-M   'P 1'
#
loop_
_entity.id
_entity.type
_entity.pdbx_description
1 polymer ?
#
loop_
_entity_poly.entity_id
_entity_poly.type
_entity_poly.pdbx_seq_one_letter_code
_entity_poly.pdbx_strand_id
1 'polypeptide(L)'
;GVLWFSTWDGINRFNGYDFKVYKARQGNKITMTNNRVDLLEVDPYNYIWLQTYDYRVYRFDQRTEKFEQIPAEGEEEGMRFSSIKILPDSVIWLLSENEGAVRVKTNPKDYSITTQVYATHSRGGNAVHINQVFSDAYNQEWLLTDNGLLKITNDKEEPVSYFVNIQSGKDEPVQAFYSFC
;
A
#
# COMPACT_ATOMS: atom_id res chain seq x y z
N GLY A 1 13.65 8.77 -21.47
CA GLY A 1 13.02 8.31 -20.23
C GLY A 1 13.77 7.12 -19.65
N VAL A 2 13.43 6.75 -18.46
CA VAL A 2 14.00 5.58 -17.76
C VAL A 2 12.86 4.57 -17.56
N LEU A 3 13.14 3.31 -17.88
CA LEU A 3 12.25 2.19 -17.63
C LEU A 3 12.68 1.46 -16.37
N TRP A 4 11.73 1.16 -15.49
CA TRP A 4 11.93 0.31 -14.33
C TRP A 4 11.08 -0.94 -14.46
N PHE A 5 11.64 -2.06 -14.07
CA PHE A 5 10.91 -3.33 -14.06
C PHE A 5 11.46 -4.26 -12.99
N SER A 6 10.56 -5.04 -12.40
CA SER A 6 10.87 -6.06 -11.41
C SER A 6 11.22 -7.38 -12.08
N THR A 7 12.07 -8.14 -11.40
CA THR A 7 12.43 -9.51 -11.80
C THR A 7 12.57 -10.39 -10.56
N TRP A 8 12.83 -11.68 -10.81
CA TRP A 8 13.19 -12.62 -9.74
C TRP A 8 14.57 -12.33 -9.11
N ASP A 9 15.35 -11.43 -9.70
CA ASP A 9 16.73 -11.13 -9.29
C ASP A 9 16.95 -9.63 -9.03
N GLY A 10 15.93 -8.94 -8.54
CA GLY A 10 15.96 -7.54 -8.14
C GLY A 10 15.12 -6.62 -9.01
N ILE A 11 15.29 -5.32 -8.80
CA ILE A 11 14.73 -4.28 -9.67
C ILE A 11 15.78 -3.82 -10.67
N ASN A 12 15.33 -3.55 -11.89
CA ASN A 12 16.19 -3.21 -13.00
C ASN A 12 15.82 -1.82 -13.53
N ARG A 13 16.84 -1.04 -13.77
CA ARG A 13 16.75 0.28 -14.41
C ARG A 13 17.40 0.22 -15.79
N PHE A 14 16.64 0.64 -16.80
CA PHE A 14 17.12 0.77 -18.18
C PHE A 14 16.97 2.23 -18.65
N ASN A 15 18.03 2.84 -19.13
CA ASN A 15 18.04 4.22 -19.56
C ASN A 15 18.07 4.38 -21.11
N GLY A 16 17.87 3.29 -21.84
CA GLY A 16 17.99 3.24 -23.30
C GLY A 16 19.34 2.71 -23.79
N TYR A 17 20.36 2.64 -22.93
CA TYR A 17 21.70 2.18 -23.26
C TYR A 17 22.21 1.13 -22.29
N ASP A 18 22.09 1.39 -20.99
CA ASP A 18 22.66 0.56 -19.94
C ASP A 18 21.59 0.00 -19.02
N PHE A 19 21.87 -1.19 -18.50
CA PHE A 19 21.12 -1.81 -17.42
C PHE A 19 21.84 -1.65 -16.10
N LYS A 20 21.10 -1.26 -15.06
CA LYS A 20 21.56 -1.30 -13.67
C LYS A 20 20.61 -2.14 -12.85
N VAL A 21 21.16 -3.11 -12.12
CA VAL A 21 20.41 -4.04 -11.28
C VAL A 21 20.65 -3.75 -9.83
N TYR A 22 19.56 -3.66 -9.05
CA TYR A 22 19.61 -3.48 -7.61
C TYR A 22 19.09 -4.76 -6.94
N LYS A 23 19.91 -5.36 -6.09
CA LYS A 23 19.65 -6.66 -5.45
C LYS A 23 19.75 -6.56 -3.95
N ALA A 24 19.10 -7.52 -3.26
CA ALA A 24 19.34 -7.78 -1.86
C ALA A 24 20.82 -8.20 -1.65
N ARG A 25 21.47 -7.58 -0.67
CA ARG A 25 22.86 -7.91 -0.30
C ARG A 25 22.88 -8.32 1.17
N GLN A 26 23.39 -9.50 1.47
CA GLN A 26 23.56 -9.94 2.85
C GLN A 26 24.48 -8.98 3.62
N GLY A 27 24.08 -8.64 4.84
CA GLY A 27 24.87 -7.81 5.74
C GLY A 27 24.80 -6.30 5.51
N ASN A 28 24.04 -5.82 4.54
CA ASN A 28 23.84 -4.39 4.31
C ASN A 28 22.40 -3.99 4.70
N LYS A 29 22.24 -3.18 5.75
CA LYS A 29 20.95 -2.68 6.25
C LYS A 29 20.18 -1.77 5.28
N ILE A 30 20.75 -1.46 4.11
CA ILE A 30 20.20 -0.50 3.14
C ILE A 30 19.57 -1.20 1.95
N THR A 31 19.45 -2.52 1.96
CA THR A 31 18.95 -3.29 0.81
C THR A 31 17.70 -4.08 1.17
N MET A 32 17.02 -4.56 0.13
CA MET A 32 15.90 -5.49 0.27
C MET A 32 16.31 -6.79 0.98
N THR A 33 15.35 -7.46 1.58
CA THR A 33 15.54 -8.80 2.18
C THR A 33 15.50 -9.91 1.15
N ASN A 34 14.81 -9.70 0.03
CA ASN A 34 14.61 -10.69 -1.03
C ASN A 34 14.85 -10.06 -2.40
N ASN A 35 15.44 -10.82 -3.33
CA ASN A 35 15.65 -10.36 -4.70
C ASN A 35 14.39 -10.40 -5.56
N ARG A 36 13.49 -11.35 -5.32
CA ARG A 36 12.27 -11.43 -6.08
C ARG A 36 11.32 -10.31 -5.68
N VAL A 37 10.98 -9.47 -6.67
CA VAL A 37 10.06 -8.34 -6.53
C VAL A 37 8.81 -8.61 -7.32
N ASP A 38 7.67 -8.69 -6.65
CA ASP A 38 6.38 -9.06 -7.24
C ASP A 38 5.55 -7.84 -7.66
N LEU A 39 5.69 -6.71 -6.96
CA LEU A 39 5.00 -5.45 -7.30
C LEU A 39 6.02 -4.31 -7.39
N LEU A 40 5.77 -3.38 -8.32
CA LEU A 40 6.58 -2.18 -8.51
C LEU A 40 5.67 -1.05 -9.00
N GLU A 41 5.67 0.08 -8.26
CA GLU A 41 4.93 1.29 -8.57
C GLU A 41 5.83 2.52 -8.40
N VAL A 42 5.53 3.61 -9.10
CA VAL A 42 6.28 4.86 -9.00
C VAL A 42 5.35 5.97 -8.53
N ASP A 43 5.74 6.66 -7.46
CA ASP A 43 4.96 7.78 -6.92
C ASP A 43 5.27 9.11 -7.65
N PRO A 44 4.44 10.16 -7.47
CA PRO A 44 4.67 11.47 -8.08
C PRO A 44 5.98 12.16 -7.66
N TYR A 45 6.64 11.74 -6.59
CA TYR A 45 7.94 12.23 -6.16
C TYR A 45 9.11 11.45 -6.74
N ASN A 46 8.83 10.49 -7.66
CA ASN A 46 9.80 9.59 -8.27
C ASN A 46 10.48 8.62 -7.30
N TYR A 47 9.85 8.29 -6.17
CA TYR A 47 10.21 7.12 -5.40
C TYR A 47 9.59 5.88 -6.03
N ILE A 48 10.33 4.77 -5.97
CA ILE A 48 9.83 3.47 -6.40
C ILE A 48 9.35 2.73 -5.16
N TRP A 49 8.10 2.34 -5.18
CA TRP A 49 7.49 1.48 -4.19
C TRP A 49 7.49 0.06 -4.70
N LEU A 50 7.99 -0.86 -3.92
CA LEU A 50 8.13 -2.24 -4.34
C LEU A 50 7.77 -3.20 -3.21
N GLN A 51 7.23 -4.35 -3.59
CA GLN A 51 6.97 -5.47 -2.70
C GLN A 51 7.81 -6.66 -3.10
N THR A 52 8.49 -7.24 -2.14
CA THR A 52 9.27 -8.47 -2.30
C THR A 52 8.41 -9.70 -2.06
N TYR A 53 8.87 -10.87 -2.54
CA TYR A 53 8.16 -12.16 -2.42
C TYR A 53 7.82 -12.56 -0.96
N ASP A 54 8.60 -12.10 0.01
CA ASP A 54 8.34 -12.26 1.43
C ASP A 54 7.34 -11.22 2.00
N TYR A 55 6.59 -10.55 1.11
CA TYR A 55 5.52 -9.59 1.42
C TYR A 55 5.97 -8.32 2.13
N ARG A 56 7.27 -8.00 2.09
CA ARG A 56 7.81 -6.76 2.62
C ARG A 56 7.72 -5.65 1.58
N VAL A 57 7.43 -4.43 2.04
CA VAL A 57 7.35 -3.26 1.18
C VAL A 57 8.53 -2.34 1.45
N TYR A 58 9.06 -1.79 0.39
CA TYR A 58 10.17 -0.85 0.42
C TYR A 58 9.84 0.37 -0.44
N ARG A 59 10.35 1.52 0.01
CA ARG A 59 10.47 2.72 -0.79
C ARG A 59 11.94 2.87 -1.22
N PHE A 60 12.17 3.00 -2.52
CA PHE A 60 13.50 3.19 -3.09
C PHE A 60 13.66 4.62 -3.60
N ASP A 61 14.65 5.35 -3.08
CA ASP A 61 15.03 6.68 -3.57
C ASP A 61 15.99 6.54 -4.75
N GLN A 62 15.54 6.92 -5.93
CA GLN A 62 16.33 6.86 -7.17
C GLN A 62 17.56 7.78 -7.16
N ARG A 63 17.57 8.83 -6.34
CA ARG A 63 18.69 9.81 -6.27
C ARG A 63 19.82 9.31 -5.39
N THR A 64 19.46 8.73 -4.24
CA THR A 64 20.43 8.24 -3.25
C THR A 64 20.69 6.74 -3.37
N GLU A 65 19.87 6.05 -4.17
CA GLU A 65 19.90 4.60 -4.37
C GLU A 65 19.74 3.80 -3.06
N LYS A 66 18.95 4.34 -2.14
CA LYS A 66 18.69 3.72 -0.84
C LYS A 66 17.29 3.13 -0.79
N PHE A 67 17.19 1.99 -0.12
CA PHE A 67 15.93 1.36 0.24
C PHE A 67 15.56 1.71 1.69
N GLU A 68 14.29 1.99 1.90
CA GLU A 68 13.68 2.18 3.20
C GLU A 68 12.54 1.17 3.35
N GLN A 69 12.58 0.32 4.37
CA GLN A 69 11.52 -0.65 4.61
C GLN A 69 10.32 0.02 5.26
N ILE A 70 9.11 -0.36 4.86
CA ILE A 70 7.84 0.17 5.32
C ILE A 70 6.95 -0.98 5.82
N PRO A 71 6.33 -0.91 7.00
CA PRO A 71 6.61 0.01 8.10
C PRO A 71 8.05 -0.15 8.61
N ALA A 72 8.57 0.89 9.30
CA ALA A 72 9.89 0.84 9.90
C ALA A 72 9.99 -0.33 10.93
N GLU A 73 11.20 -0.85 11.13
CA GLU A 73 11.47 -1.92 12.11
C GLU A 73 10.84 -1.60 13.48
N GLY A 74 10.02 -2.49 14.01
CA GLY A 74 9.35 -2.37 15.30
C GLY A 74 7.88 -1.95 15.24
N GLU A 75 7.40 -1.48 14.09
CA GLU A 75 5.99 -1.23 13.84
C GLU A 75 5.43 -2.34 12.94
N GLU A 76 4.41 -3.06 13.41
CA GLU A 76 3.69 -4.08 12.64
C GLU A 76 4.58 -5.23 12.13
N GLU A 77 5.40 -5.79 13.00
CA GLU A 77 6.17 -7.01 12.68
C GLU A 77 5.21 -8.16 12.33
N GLY A 78 5.18 -8.54 11.07
CA GLY A 78 4.34 -9.64 10.58
C GLY A 78 3.28 -9.27 9.55
N MET A 79 2.94 -8.01 9.36
CA MET A 79 1.95 -7.62 8.36
C MET A 79 2.44 -7.93 6.95
N ARG A 80 1.63 -8.69 6.21
CA ARG A 80 1.92 -9.13 4.85
C ARG A 80 1.08 -8.33 3.86
N PHE A 81 1.72 -7.54 3.04
CA PHE A 81 1.03 -6.71 2.06
C PHE A 81 0.84 -7.47 0.75
N SER A 82 -0.37 -7.43 0.22
CA SER A 82 -0.73 -8.04 -1.06
C SER A 82 -0.90 -7.00 -2.18
N SER A 83 -1.00 -5.73 -1.85
CA SER A 83 -1.22 -4.67 -2.83
C SER A 83 -0.66 -3.33 -2.37
N ILE A 84 -0.16 -2.56 -3.33
CA ILE A 84 0.24 -1.16 -3.19
C ILE A 84 -0.70 -0.33 -4.05
N LYS A 85 -1.30 0.71 -3.48
CA LYS A 85 -2.14 1.67 -4.20
C LYS A 85 -1.63 3.08 -3.98
N ILE A 86 -1.29 3.77 -5.06
CA ILE A 86 -0.88 5.17 -5.04
C ILE A 86 -2.09 6.00 -5.44
N LEU A 87 -2.53 6.86 -4.54
CA LEU A 87 -3.63 7.80 -4.77
C LEU A 87 -3.07 9.19 -5.18
N PRO A 88 -3.90 10.07 -5.72
CA PRO A 88 -3.57 11.49 -5.84
C PRO A 88 -3.03 12.06 -4.52
N ASP A 89 -2.28 13.15 -4.57
CA ASP A 89 -1.62 13.77 -3.40
C ASP A 89 -0.54 12.89 -2.72
N SER A 90 -0.05 11.86 -3.43
CA SER A 90 1.03 10.98 -2.97
C SER A 90 0.73 10.27 -1.65
N VAL A 91 -0.52 9.93 -1.46
CA VAL A 91 -0.95 9.01 -0.42
C VAL A 91 -0.82 7.59 -0.95
N ILE A 92 -0.12 6.75 -0.20
CA ILE A 92 0.08 5.35 -0.55
C ILE A 92 -0.65 4.48 0.45
N TRP A 93 -1.38 3.51 -0.06
CA TRP A 93 -2.04 2.49 0.73
C TRP A 93 -1.40 1.14 0.49
N LEU A 94 -0.99 0.51 1.57
CA LEU A 94 -0.49 -0.86 1.59
C LEU A 94 -1.61 -1.73 2.15
N LEU A 95 -2.14 -2.63 1.34
CA LEU A 95 -3.26 -3.49 1.73
C LEU A 95 -2.75 -4.87 2.12
N SER A 96 -3.22 -5.38 3.25
CA SER A 96 -3.01 -6.75 3.69
C SER A 96 -4.28 -7.57 3.48
N GLU A 97 -4.12 -8.83 3.13
CA GLU A 97 -5.27 -9.73 2.91
C GLU A 97 -6.07 -9.98 4.20
N ASN A 98 -5.42 -10.00 5.37
CA ASN A 98 -6.04 -10.44 6.60
C ASN A 98 -5.87 -9.47 7.79
N GLU A 99 -5.05 -8.43 7.65
CA GLU A 99 -4.56 -7.66 8.80
C GLU A 99 -4.92 -6.17 8.72
N GLY A 100 -5.60 -5.75 7.64
CA GLY A 100 -5.99 -4.37 7.44
C GLY A 100 -5.18 -3.64 6.38
N ALA A 101 -4.87 -2.38 6.64
CA ALA A 101 -4.10 -1.56 5.72
C ALA A 101 -3.20 -0.57 6.47
N VAL A 102 -2.13 -0.17 5.81
CA VAL A 102 -1.27 0.92 6.25
C VAL A 102 -1.38 2.05 5.24
N ARG A 103 -1.74 3.22 5.73
CA ARG A 103 -1.73 4.46 4.98
C ARG A 103 -0.39 5.16 5.20
N VAL A 104 0.28 5.46 4.12
CA VAL A 104 1.57 6.17 4.12
C VAL A 104 1.39 7.52 3.46
N LYS A 105 1.81 8.57 4.14
CA LYS A 105 1.77 9.94 3.66
C LYS A 105 3.18 10.49 3.53
N THR A 106 3.53 11.02 2.37
CA THR A 106 4.83 11.64 2.12
C THR A 106 4.73 13.15 2.35
N ASN A 107 5.58 13.70 3.19
CA ASN A 107 5.71 15.14 3.36
C ASN A 107 6.39 15.75 2.12
N PRO A 108 5.76 16.70 1.39
CA PRO A 108 6.32 17.26 0.17
C PRO A 108 7.55 18.14 0.38
N LYS A 109 7.86 18.55 1.61
CA LYS A 109 8.98 19.44 1.90
C LYS A 109 10.30 18.70 2.09
N ASP A 110 10.29 17.59 2.77
CA ASP A 110 11.49 16.83 3.16
C ASP A 110 11.44 15.36 2.74
N TYR A 111 10.32 14.94 2.14
CA TYR A 111 10.04 13.57 1.70
C TYR A 111 10.05 12.53 2.82
N SER A 112 9.97 12.96 4.08
CA SER A 112 9.72 12.08 5.20
C SER A 112 8.34 11.42 5.07
N ILE A 113 8.21 10.23 5.62
CA ILE A 113 6.94 9.50 5.61
C ILE A 113 6.35 9.43 7.02
N THR A 114 5.03 9.43 7.06
CA THR A 114 4.25 9.06 8.25
C THR A 114 3.36 7.89 7.90
N THR A 115 3.26 6.93 8.80
CA THR A 115 2.43 5.74 8.64
C THR A 115 1.27 5.77 9.62
N GLN A 116 0.11 5.27 9.17
CA GLN A 116 -1.07 5.08 10.00
C GLN A 116 -1.66 3.71 9.70
N VAL A 117 -1.84 2.92 10.74
CA VAL A 117 -2.39 1.57 10.62
C VAL A 117 -3.90 1.63 10.80
N TYR A 118 -4.61 0.99 9.87
CA TYR A 118 -6.04 0.75 9.94
C TYR A 118 -6.27 -0.74 10.16
N ALA A 119 -6.36 -1.12 11.43
CA ALA A 119 -6.72 -2.49 11.79
C ALA A 119 -8.19 -2.76 11.46
N THR A 120 -8.44 -3.83 10.74
CA THR A 120 -9.79 -4.20 10.32
C THR A 120 -10.40 -5.20 11.29
N HIS A 121 -10.86 -4.70 12.44
CA HIS A 121 -11.70 -5.50 13.32
C HIS A 121 -13.11 -4.88 13.38
N SER A 122 -14.11 -5.64 13.01
CA SER A 122 -15.50 -5.24 13.26
C SER A 122 -15.76 -5.18 14.77
N ARG A 123 -16.79 -4.43 15.21
CA ARG A 123 -17.23 -4.40 16.61
C ARG A 123 -17.57 -5.79 17.19
N GLY A 124 -17.63 -6.85 16.37
CA GLY A 124 -17.82 -8.24 16.77
C GLY A 124 -16.56 -9.11 16.75
N GLY A 125 -15.37 -8.53 16.53
CA GLY A 125 -14.10 -9.27 16.55
C GLY A 125 -13.76 -10.02 15.26
N ASN A 126 -14.60 -9.96 14.23
CA ASN A 126 -14.28 -10.55 12.93
C ASN A 126 -13.40 -9.59 12.12
N ALA A 127 -12.38 -10.12 11.45
CA ALA A 127 -11.57 -9.35 10.51
C ALA A 127 -12.47 -8.85 9.36
N VAL A 128 -12.29 -7.57 8.99
CA VAL A 128 -12.94 -6.97 7.82
C VAL A 128 -11.92 -6.86 6.72
N HIS A 129 -12.17 -7.48 5.59
CA HIS A 129 -11.27 -7.41 4.46
C HIS A 129 -11.43 -6.08 3.70
N ILE A 130 -10.31 -5.45 3.35
CA ILE A 130 -10.30 -4.26 2.50
C ILE A 130 -10.06 -4.72 1.05
N ASN A 131 -11.09 -4.61 0.22
CA ASN A 131 -11.05 -5.05 -1.16
C ASN A 131 -10.39 -4.03 -2.08
N GLN A 132 -10.63 -2.75 -1.83
CA GLN A 132 -10.14 -1.67 -2.68
C GLN A 132 -9.98 -0.37 -1.91
N VAL A 133 -9.04 0.47 -2.36
CA VAL A 133 -8.89 1.85 -1.94
C VAL A 133 -9.00 2.74 -3.16
N PHE A 134 -9.70 3.86 -3.03
CA PHE A 134 -9.82 4.85 -4.10
C PHE A 134 -10.01 6.26 -3.53
N SER A 135 -9.83 7.27 -4.36
CA SER A 135 -10.19 8.65 -4.07
C SER A 135 -11.31 9.11 -4.99
N ASP A 136 -12.22 9.92 -4.45
CA ASP A 136 -13.26 10.55 -5.26
C ASP A 136 -12.77 11.85 -5.94
N ALA A 137 -13.65 12.51 -6.68
CA ALA A 137 -13.35 13.75 -7.39
C ALA A 137 -12.93 14.92 -6.47
N TYR A 138 -13.13 14.80 -5.17
CA TYR A 138 -12.74 15.77 -4.14
C TYR A 138 -11.48 15.37 -3.39
N ASN A 139 -10.74 14.34 -3.91
CA ASN A 139 -9.58 13.71 -3.25
C ASN A 139 -9.91 13.13 -1.86
N GLN A 140 -11.18 12.79 -1.62
CA GLN A 140 -11.57 12.11 -0.41
C GLN A 140 -11.25 10.63 -0.54
N GLU A 141 -10.57 10.07 0.44
CA GLU A 141 -10.16 8.66 0.46
C GLU A 141 -11.27 7.75 0.97
N TRP A 142 -11.45 6.62 0.31
CA TRP A 142 -12.45 5.62 0.59
C TRP A 142 -11.84 4.23 0.61
N LEU A 143 -12.26 3.42 1.57
CA LEU A 143 -11.97 2.00 1.64
C LEU A 143 -13.24 1.21 1.33
N LEU A 144 -13.19 0.36 0.33
CA LEU A 144 -14.22 -0.63 0.05
C LEU A 144 -13.91 -1.90 0.83
N THR A 145 -14.83 -2.30 1.68
CA THR A 145 -14.67 -3.47 2.56
C THR A 145 -15.82 -4.45 2.37
N ASP A 146 -15.68 -5.66 2.92
CA ASP A 146 -16.77 -6.65 2.94
C ASP A 146 -18.04 -6.14 3.66
N ASN A 147 -17.88 -5.18 4.56
CA ASN A 147 -18.98 -4.62 5.36
C ASN A 147 -19.48 -3.27 4.87
N GLY A 148 -19.02 -2.78 3.70
CA GLY A 148 -19.43 -1.51 3.10
C GLY A 148 -18.29 -0.55 2.86
N LEU A 149 -18.60 0.73 2.74
CA LEU A 149 -17.65 1.80 2.48
C LEU A 149 -17.22 2.49 3.77
N LEU A 150 -15.93 2.72 3.92
CA LEU A 150 -15.35 3.53 4.98
C LEU A 150 -14.77 4.80 4.36
N LYS A 151 -15.19 5.96 4.86
CA LYS A 151 -14.62 7.25 4.49
C LYS A 151 -13.51 7.62 5.46
N ILE A 152 -12.36 7.98 4.94
CA ILE A 152 -11.25 8.50 5.74
C ILE A 152 -11.42 10.00 5.87
N THR A 153 -11.75 10.50 7.07
CA THR A 153 -12.09 11.90 7.29
C THR A 153 -10.91 12.74 7.72
N ASN A 154 -10.03 12.20 8.59
CA ASN A 154 -8.82 12.87 9.09
C ASN A 154 -7.77 11.85 9.50
N ASP A 155 -6.51 12.31 9.58
CA ASP A 155 -5.37 11.46 9.99
C ASP A 155 -5.45 10.98 11.46
N LYS A 156 -6.43 11.45 12.24
CA LYS A 156 -6.56 11.15 13.68
C LYS A 156 -7.92 10.60 14.11
N GLU A 157 -8.88 10.55 13.19
CA GLU A 157 -10.24 10.09 13.49
C GLU A 157 -10.46 8.69 12.94
N GLU A 158 -11.30 7.91 13.62
CA GLU A 158 -11.75 6.63 13.10
C GLU A 158 -12.53 6.84 11.79
N PRO A 159 -12.40 5.94 10.81
CA PRO A 159 -13.13 6.02 9.57
C PRO A 159 -14.64 6.03 9.80
N VAL A 160 -15.35 6.90 9.09
CA VAL A 160 -16.81 6.92 9.13
C VAL A 160 -17.36 5.82 8.23
N SER A 161 -18.12 4.92 8.81
CA SER A 161 -18.75 3.81 8.07
C SER A 161 -19.99 4.29 7.32
N TYR A 162 -20.06 3.98 6.02
CA TYR A 162 -21.26 4.13 5.19
C TYR A 162 -21.76 2.75 4.82
N PHE A 163 -22.88 2.35 5.39
CA PHE A 163 -23.56 1.11 4.99
C PHE A 163 -24.46 1.42 3.80
N VAL A 164 -24.20 0.79 2.67
CA VAL A 164 -25.19 0.75 1.59
C VAL A 164 -26.20 -0.34 1.98
N ASN A 165 -27.27 0.06 2.64
CA ASN A 165 -28.38 -0.85 2.93
C ASN A 165 -29.17 -1.04 1.64
N ILE A 166 -28.77 -2.02 0.83
CA ILE A 166 -29.62 -2.52 -0.25
C ILE A 166 -30.71 -3.30 0.46
N GLN A 167 -31.83 -2.66 0.74
CA GLN A 167 -33.04 -3.35 1.13
C GLN A 167 -33.54 -4.22 -0.05
N SER A 168 -32.92 -5.39 -0.18
CA SER A 168 -33.65 -6.51 -0.79
C SER A 168 -34.62 -6.99 0.27
N GLY A 169 -35.88 -7.03 -0.05
CA GLY A 169 -36.96 -7.43 0.91
C GLY A 169 -36.95 -8.91 1.28
N LYS A 170 -35.79 -9.49 1.48
CA LYS A 170 -35.54 -10.84 2.01
C LYS A 170 -34.24 -10.77 2.81
N ASP A 171 -34.18 -11.47 3.93
CA ASP A 171 -33.02 -11.67 4.81
C ASP A 171 -31.87 -12.40 4.08
N GLU A 172 -31.32 -11.79 3.04
CA GLU A 172 -30.09 -12.27 2.41
C GLU A 172 -28.88 -11.57 3.04
N PRO A 173 -27.79 -12.32 3.30
CA PRO A 173 -26.57 -11.72 3.83
C PRO A 173 -26.08 -10.64 2.86
N VAL A 174 -25.59 -9.52 3.41
CA VAL A 174 -25.00 -8.41 2.64
C VAL A 174 -23.92 -9.01 1.73
N GLN A 175 -24.11 -8.90 0.41
CA GLN A 175 -23.10 -9.33 -0.53
C GLN A 175 -21.86 -8.45 -0.38
N ALA A 176 -20.72 -9.08 -0.23
CA ALA A 176 -19.44 -8.39 -0.17
C ALA A 176 -19.21 -7.57 -1.45
N PHE A 177 -18.73 -6.33 -1.29
CA PHE A 177 -18.42 -5.46 -2.41
C PHE A 177 -16.98 -5.73 -2.89
N TYR A 178 -16.81 -6.09 -4.16
CA TYR A 178 -15.49 -6.45 -4.70
C TYR A 178 -14.86 -5.40 -5.62
N SER A 179 -15.67 -4.48 -6.16
CA SER A 179 -15.14 -3.39 -7.00
C SER A 179 -16.10 -2.21 -7.10
N PHE A 180 -15.54 -1.07 -7.41
CA PHE A 180 -16.26 0.15 -7.75
C PHE A 180 -15.81 0.61 -9.15
N CYS A 181 -16.75 0.90 -10.05
CA CYS A 181 -16.48 1.45 -11.39
C CYS A 181 -16.63 2.97 -11.40
#